data_9e402dd1780eaa23c0b7d85b4dcc3ee9
#
_entry.id   9e402dd1780eaa23c0b7d85b4dcc3ee9
#
_cell.length_a   1.000
_cell.length_b   1.000
_cell.length_c   1.000
_cell.angle_alpha   90.00
_cell.angle_beta   90.00
_cell.angle_gamma   90.00
#
_symmetry.space_group_name_H-M   'P 1'
#
loop_
_entity.id
_entity.type
_entity.pdbx_description
1 polymer ?
#
loop_
_entity_poly.entity_id
_entity_poly.type
_entity_poly.pdbx_seq_one_letter_code
_entity_poly.pdbx_strand_id
1 'polypeptide(L)'
;IADTAGVPLYIVHVSCEQTHEAIRRARQKGMRVYGEPLVQILTLDESENINTDRNHAARRVMSPPFRSKDHQDSLWAGLQSGSLQVVATDHAAFSTEQKRAGIDDFRIIPNGSNGLEERLAVLWTEGVETGRLTPNEFVATTSTNIAKILNIYPKKGAIVEGADADIVVWDPKISKTIS
;
A
#
# COMPACT_ATOMS: atom_id res chain seq x y z
N ILE A 1 12.49 -13.71 -15.43
CA ILE A 1 11.47 -13.96 -16.48
C ILE A 1 11.08 -12.66 -17.18
N ALA A 2 10.58 -11.64 -16.48
CA ALA A 2 10.17 -10.36 -17.11
C ALA A 2 11.32 -9.71 -17.89
N ASP A 3 12.53 -9.69 -17.34
CA ASP A 3 13.75 -9.21 -17.97
C ASP A 3 14.02 -9.97 -19.29
N THR A 4 14.03 -11.28 -19.22
CA THR A 4 14.24 -12.16 -20.39
C THR A 4 13.17 -11.97 -21.48
N ALA A 5 11.94 -11.70 -21.05
CA ALA A 5 10.82 -11.45 -21.97
C ALA A 5 10.75 -9.98 -22.47
N GLY A 6 11.54 -9.08 -21.91
CA GLY A 6 11.55 -7.64 -22.27
C GLY A 6 10.25 -6.91 -21.90
N VAL A 7 9.47 -7.39 -20.93
CA VAL A 7 8.18 -6.83 -20.53
C VAL A 7 8.26 -6.09 -19.19
N PRO A 8 7.43 -5.05 -19.00
CA PRO A 8 7.32 -4.41 -17.68
C PRO A 8 6.72 -5.37 -16.65
N LEU A 9 7.10 -5.15 -15.39
CA LEU A 9 6.61 -5.95 -14.26
C LEU A 9 6.05 -5.01 -13.18
N TYR A 10 4.88 -5.33 -12.67
CA TYR A 10 4.27 -4.65 -11.53
C TYR A 10 4.14 -5.63 -10.36
N ILE A 11 4.79 -5.31 -9.25
CA ILE A 11 4.81 -6.12 -8.03
C ILE A 11 3.81 -5.52 -7.05
N VAL A 12 2.73 -6.24 -6.83
CA VAL A 12 1.67 -5.87 -5.88
C VAL A 12 2.09 -6.19 -4.44
N HIS A 13 1.47 -5.53 -3.46
CA HIS A 13 1.59 -5.77 -2.00
C HIS A 13 3.02 -6.06 -1.51
N VAL A 14 3.97 -5.22 -1.89
CA VAL A 14 5.36 -5.29 -1.41
C VAL A 14 5.38 -5.16 0.11
N SER A 15 5.78 -6.21 0.81
CA SER A 15 5.65 -6.32 2.27
C SER A 15 6.97 -6.34 3.05
N CYS A 16 8.11 -6.40 2.37
CA CYS A 16 9.40 -6.51 3.05
C CYS A 16 10.54 -5.82 2.29
N GLU A 17 11.58 -5.49 3.04
CA GLU A 17 12.81 -4.88 2.53
C GLU A 17 13.43 -5.68 1.38
N GLN A 18 13.48 -7.01 1.48
CA GLN A 18 14.09 -7.88 0.46
C GLN A 18 13.40 -7.74 -0.89
N THR A 19 12.07 -7.63 -0.90
CA THR A 19 11.32 -7.40 -2.14
C THR A 19 11.58 -5.99 -2.68
N HIS A 20 11.58 -4.96 -1.82
CA HIS A 20 11.94 -3.60 -2.22
C HIS A 20 13.34 -3.55 -2.81
N GLU A 21 14.32 -4.18 -2.17
CA GLU A 21 15.71 -4.23 -2.65
C GLU A 21 15.82 -4.93 -4.01
N ALA A 22 15.07 -6.02 -4.22
CA ALA A 22 15.02 -6.70 -5.52
C ALA A 22 14.47 -5.78 -6.62
N ILE A 23 13.39 -5.03 -6.34
CA ILE A 23 12.81 -4.03 -7.24
C ILE A 23 13.84 -2.93 -7.54
N ARG A 24 14.49 -2.37 -6.52
CA ARG A 24 15.50 -1.33 -6.65
C ARG A 24 16.65 -1.76 -7.55
N ARG A 25 17.20 -2.96 -7.32
CA ARG A 25 18.29 -3.52 -8.16
C ARG A 25 17.85 -3.74 -9.62
N ALA A 26 16.63 -4.21 -9.84
CA ALA A 26 16.11 -4.38 -11.18
C ALA A 26 15.99 -3.03 -11.92
N ARG A 27 15.45 -2.02 -11.26
CA ARG A 27 15.34 -0.66 -11.81
C ARG A 27 16.69 -0.02 -12.10
N GLN A 28 17.71 -0.23 -11.25
CA GLN A 28 19.08 0.22 -11.49
C GLN A 28 19.72 -0.39 -12.76
N LYS A 29 19.26 -1.58 -13.16
CA LYS A 29 19.64 -2.22 -14.42
C LYS A 29 18.84 -1.73 -15.64
N GLY A 30 17.98 -0.72 -15.46
CA GLY A 30 17.14 -0.18 -16.53
C GLY A 30 15.84 -0.95 -16.77
N MET A 31 15.51 -1.95 -15.94
CA MET A 31 14.25 -2.69 -16.09
C MET A 31 13.05 -1.84 -15.66
N ARG A 32 11.95 -1.99 -16.40
CA ARG A 32 10.66 -1.36 -16.04
C ARG A 32 9.93 -2.19 -15.00
N VAL A 33 10.36 -2.07 -13.74
CA VAL A 33 9.73 -2.74 -12.60
C VAL A 33 9.11 -1.70 -11.69
N TYR A 34 7.86 -1.94 -11.31
CA TYR A 34 7.08 -1.10 -10.41
C TYR A 34 6.71 -1.89 -9.16
N GLY A 35 6.51 -1.20 -8.05
CA GLY A 35 6.11 -1.83 -6.80
C GLY A 35 5.14 -0.96 -6.01
N GLU A 36 4.21 -1.64 -5.31
CA GLU A 36 3.24 -1.00 -4.45
C GLU A 36 3.18 -1.68 -3.09
N PRO A 37 3.58 -1.02 -1.99
CA PRO A 37 3.18 -1.43 -0.66
C PRO A 37 1.70 -1.10 -0.40
N LEU A 38 1.12 -1.80 0.59
CA LEU A 38 -0.21 -1.50 1.08
C LEU A 38 -0.14 -0.56 2.27
N VAL A 39 -1.14 0.31 2.44
CA VAL A 39 -1.18 1.27 3.53
C VAL A 39 -1.08 0.58 4.91
N GLN A 40 -1.75 -0.55 5.08
CA GLN A 40 -1.71 -1.33 6.32
C GLN A 40 -0.33 -1.96 6.60
N ILE A 41 0.43 -2.32 5.58
CA ILE A 41 1.80 -2.86 5.73
C ILE A 41 2.78 -1.75 6.15
N LEU A 42 2.52 -0.51 5.74
CA LEU A 42 3.34 0.64 6.12
C LEU A 42 3.17 1.05 7.59
N THR A 43 2.10 0.59 8.26
CA THR A 43 1.70 1.10 9.57
C THR A 43 1.49 0.02 10.64
N LEU A 44 1.16 -1.19 10.24
CA LEU A 44 0.96 -2.34 11.13
C LEU A 44 2.09 -3.35 10.94
N ASP A 45 2.38 -4.12 11.98
CA ASP A 45 3.45 -5.12 11.99
C ASP A 45 2.94 -6.49 12.47
N GLU A 46 3.84 -7.47 12.51
CA GLU A 46 3.51 -8.85 12.87
C GLU A 46 2.91 -9.02 14.27
N SER A 47 3.04 -8.04 15.16
CA SER A 47 2.42 -8.08 16.49
C SER A 47 0.90 -8.15 16.41
N GLU A 48 0.31 -7.65 15.32
CA GLU A 48 -1.12 -7.75 15.04
C GLU A 48 -1.57 -9.22 14.87
N ASN A 49 -0.74 -10.07 14.30
CA ASN A 49 -1.04 -11.47 14.06
C ASN A 49 -0.76 -12.37 15.27
N ILE A 50 0.17 -11.98 16.14
CA ILE A 50 0.51 -12.73 17.36
C ILE A 50 -0.23 -12.24 18.61
N ASN A 51 -1.25 -11.39 18.43
CA ASN A 51 -2.06 -10.85 19.50
C ASN A 51 -2.77 -11.98 20.29
N THR A 52 -2.79 -11.88 21.61
CA THR A 52 -3.45 -12.86 22.49
C THR A 52 -4.97 -12.88 22.34
N ASP A 53 -5.59 -11.78 21.91
CA ASP A 53 -6.97 -11.79 21.43
C ASP A 53 -7.05 -12.43 20.05
N ARG A 54 -7.47 -13.69 20.02
CA ARG A 54 -7.60 -14.46 18.76
C ARG A 54 -8.58 -13.81 17.76
N ASN A 55 -9.59 -13.09 18.22
CA ASN A 55 -10.51 -12.37 17.33
C ASN A 55 -9.81 -11.17 16.68
N HIS A 56 -8.95 -10.47 17.43
CA HIS A 56 -8.11 -9.41 16.88
C HIS A 56 -7.17 -9.98 15.82
N ALA A 57 -6.39 -11.02 16.15
CA ALA A 57 -5.46 -11.67 15.24
C ALA A 57 -6.17 -12.18 13.97
N ALA A 58 -7.33 -12.83 14.11
CA ALA A 58 -8.10 -13.33 12.97
C ALA A 58 -8.53 -12.19 12.01
N ARG A 59 -8.92 -11.02 12.52
CA ARG A 59 -9.25 -9.86 11.69
C ARG A 59 -8.07 -9.36 10.86
N ARG A 60 -6.84 -9.63 11.28
CA ARG A 60 -5.59 -9.19 10.64
C ARG A 60 -4.99 -10.20 9.66
N VAL A 61 -5.63 -11.36 9.48
CA VAL A 61 -5.16 -12.38 8.52
C VAL A 61 -5.33 -11.88 7.10
N MET A 62 -4.20 -11.76 6.41
CA MET A 62 -4.09 -11.37 5.00
C MET A 62 -2.84 -11.99 4.35
N SER A 63 -2.77 -11.95 3.03
CA SER A 63 -1.60 -12.38 2.25
C SER A 63 -1.12 -11.24 1.34
N PRO A 64 0.18 -10.88 1.44
CA PRO A 64 1.19 -11.37 2.37
C PRO A 64 0.88 -10.95 3.81
N PRO A 65 1.34 -11.73 4.82
CA PRO A 65 1.13 -11.36 6.21
C PRO A 65 1.98 -10.15 6.60
N PHE A 66 1.61 -9.48 7.68
CA PHE A 66 2.43 -8.45 8.28
C PHE A 66 3.83 -8.98 8.62
N ARG A 67 4.82 -8.12 8.51
CA ARG A 67 6.23 -8.42 8.80
C ARG A 67 6.65 -7.65 10.04
N SER A 68 7.87 -7.93 10.53
CA SER A 68 8.45 -7.15 11.60
C SER A 68 8.55 -5.67 11.20
N LYS A 69 8.47 -4.80 12.19
CA LYS A 69 8.46 -3.34 12.01
C LYS A 69 9.67 -2.82 11.23
N ASP A 70 10.81 -3.47 11.33
CA ASP A 70 12.07 -3.08 10.67
C ASP A 70 11.93 -2.93 9.14
N HIS A 71 10.99 -3.67 8.53
CA HIS A 71 10.75 -3.59 7.10
C HIS A 71 10.07 -2.28 6.67
N GLN A 72 9.33 -1.62 7.56
CA GLN A 72 8.57 -0.41 7.24
C GLN A 72 9.47 0.74 6.81
N ASP A 73 10.61 0.94 7.47
CA ASP A 73 11.55 2.02 7.12
C ASP A 73 12.05 1.89 5.69
N SER A 74 12.34 0.67 5.23
CA SER A 74 12.73 0.42 3.85
C SER A 74 11.60 0.74 2.86
N LEU A 75 10.35 0.40 3.19
CA LEU A 75 9.20 0.68 2.33
C LEU A 75 8.93 2.19 2.24
N TRP A 76 8.98 2.91 3.35
CA TRP A 76 8.85 4.38 3.36
C TRP A 76 9.98 5.05 2.57
N ALA A 77 11.23 4.63 2.75
CA ALA A 77 12.36 5.10 1.94
C ALA A 77 12.17 4.79 0.46
N GLY A 78 11.55 3.66 0.14
CA GLY A 78 11.20 3.28 -1.22
C GLY A 78 10.20 4.22 -1.88
N LEU A 79 9.17 4.66 -1.15
CA LEU A 79 8.19 5.65 -1.62
C LEU A 79 8.84 7.02 -1.80
N GLN A 80 9.64 7.47 -0.83
CA GLN A 80 10.33 8.75 -0.85
C GLN A 80 11.34 8.85 -2.02
N SER A 81 12.11 7.78 -2.26
CA SER A 81 13.09 7.74 -3.37
C SER A 81 12.46 7.46 -4.73
N GLY A 82 11.16 7.12 -4.79
CA GLY A 82 10.48 6.72 -6.01
C GLY A 82 10.88 5.33 -6.53
N SER A 83 11.59 4.52 -5.75
CA SER A 83 11.85 3.11 -6.10
C SER A 83 10.60 2.23 -5.91
N LEU A 84 9.67 2.65 -5.04
CA LEU A 84 8.28 2.20 -4.97
C LEU A 84 7.38 3.35 -5.42
N GLN A 85 6.37 3.08 -6.24
CA GLN A 85 5.67 4.15 -6.96
C GLN A 85 4.25 4.42 -6.46
N VAL A 86 3.58 3.43 -5.90
CA VAL A 86 2.15 3.47 -5.60
C VAL A 86 1.91 2.96 -4.19
N VAL A 87 0.90 3.50 -3.50
CA VAL A 87 0.36 2.91 -2.27
C VAL A 87 -1.07 2.44 -2.55
N ALA A 88 -1.30 1.15 -2.37
CA ALA A 88 -2.60 0.51 -2.59
C ALA A 88 -3.25 0.04 -1.29
N THR A 89 -4.36 -0.68 -1.39
CA THR A 89 -5.11 -1.22 -0.25
C THR A 89 -5.24 -2.72 -0.27
N ASP A 90 -5.27 -3.32 -1.45
CA ASP A 90 -5.68 -4.72 -1.62
C ASP A 90 -6.97 -5.03 -0.83
N HIS A 91 -7.97 -4.15 -0.98
CA HIS A 91 -9.19 -4.17 -0.17
C HIS A 91 -10.00 -5.45 -0.39
N ALA A 92 -10.04 -6.29 0.63
CA ALA A 92 -10.83 -7.51 0.69
C ALA A 92 -11.45 -7.61 2.10
N ALA A 93 -12.52 -6.84 2.34
CA ALA A 93 -13.15 -6.74 3.66
C ALA A 93 -14.04 -7.94 3.97
N PHE A 94 -13.91 -8.42 5.20
CA PHE A 94 -14.73 -9.46 5.77
C PHE A 94 -15.29 -9.03 7.13
N SER A 95 -16.51 -9.46 7.46
CA SER A 95 -17.07 -9.20 8.78
C SER A 95 -16.31 -9.99 9.86
N THR A 96 -16.44 -9.54 11.11
CA THR A 96 -15.85 -10.26 12.26
C THR A 96 -16.37 -11.69 12.34
N GLU A 97 -17.64 -11.95 12.05
CA GLU A 97 -18.20 -13.30 12.03
C GLU A 97 -17.56 -14.19 10.97
N GLN A 98 -17.37 -13.65 9.77
CA GLN A 98 -16.69 -14.38 8.69
C GLN A 98 -15.26 -14.76 9.08
N LYS A 99 -14.49 -13.83 9.66
CA LYS A 99 -13.14 -14.09 10.16
C LYS A 99 -13.12 -15.12 11.29
N ARG A 100 -14.09 -15.07 12.21
CA ARG A 100 -14.23 -16.00 13.35
C ARG A 100 -14.54 -17.42 12.94
N ALA A 101 -15.14 -17.64 11.78
CA ALA A 101 -15.42 -19.00 11.28
C ALA A 101 -14.14 -19.85 11.18
N GLY A 102 -12.99 -19.22 11.00
CA GLY A 102 -11.67 -19.90 10.93
C GLY A 102 -10.84 -19.85 12.22
N ILE A 103 -11.38 -19.43 13.36
CA ILE A 103 -10.58 -19.14 14.56
C ILE A 103 -9.84 -20.36 15.13
N ASP A 104 -10.33 -21.55 14.89
CA ASP A 104 -9.71 -22.81 15.31
C ASP A 104 -8.87 -23.47 14.19
N ASP A 105 -8.96 -22.97 12.96
CA ASP A 105 -8.17 -23.41 11.82
C ASP A 105 -7.85 -22.20 10.93
N PHE A 106 -6.64 -21.65 11.05
CA PHE A 106 -6.23 -20.47 10.31
C PHE A 106 -6.34 -20.61 8.78
N ARG A 107 -6.32 -21.83 8.25
CA ARG A 107 -6.44 -22.10 6.81
C ARG A 107 -7.79 -21.71 6.23
N ILE A 108 -8.82 -21.64 7.07
CA ILE A 108 -10.16 -21.26 6.67
C ILE A 108 -10.56 -19.84 7.10
N ILE A 109 -9.65 -19.09 7.72
CA ILE A 109 -9.85 -17.65 7.93
C ILE A 109 -9.81 -16.96 6.57
N PRO A 110 -10.86 -16.24 6.15
CA PRO A 110 -10.83 -15.49 4.90
C PRO A 110 -9.66 -14.50 4.87
N ASN A 111 -8.83 -14.59 3.83
CA ASN A 111 -7.66 -13.73 3.65
C ASN A 111 -8.07 -12.35 3.12
N GLY A 112 -7.61 -11.31 3.77
CA GLY A 112 -7.78 -9.92 3.34
C GLY A 112 -8.11 -8.99 4.48
N SER A 113 -7.94 -7.71 4.23
CA SER A 113 -8.27 -6.63 5.15
C SER A 113 -8.97 -5.48 4.42
N ASN A 114 -9.65 -4.63 5.16
CA ASN A 114 -10.13 -3.35 4.65
C ASN A 114 -8.95 -2.37 4.44
N GLY A 115 -9.22 -1.27 3.74
CA GLY A 115 -8.21 -0.24 3.48
C GLY A 115 -8.69 0.92 2.63
N LEU A 116 -9.85 0.80 1.96
CA LEU A 116 -10.33 1.83 1.04
C LEU A 116 -10.64 3.15 1.73
N GLU A 117 -11.34 3.11 2.85
CA GLU A 117 -11.74 4.31 3.58
C GLU A 117 -10.52 4.97 4.22
N GLU A 118 -9.63 4.17 4.77
CA GLU A 118 -8.53 4.62 5.61
C GLU A 118 -7.30 5.07 4.83
N ARG A 119 -7.11 4.57 3.60
CA ARG A 119 -5.85 4.72 2.85
C ARG A 119 -5.31 6.14 2.84
N LEU A 120 -6.12 7.10 2.41
CA LEU A 120 -5.65 8.47 2.25
C LEU A 120 -5.39 9.13 3.61
N ALA A 121 -6.27 8.90 4.59
CA ALA A 121 -6.12 9.50 5.92
C ALA A 121 -4.90 8.94 6.64
N VAL A 122 -4.72 7.61 6.64
CA VAL A 122 -3.56 6.97 7.27
C VAL A 122 -2.26 7.36 6.57
N LEU A 123 -2.23 7.35 5.23
CA LEU A 123 -1.04 7.74 4.49
C LEU A 123 -0.68 9.22 4.70
N TRP A 124 -1.67 10.10 4.86
CA TRP A 124 -1.41 11.49 5.21
C TRP A 124 -0.81 11.61 6.61
N THR A 125 -1.47 11.03 7.61
CA THR A 125 -1.04 11.11 9.00
C THR A 125 0.35 10.50 9.22
N GLU A 126 0.56 9.27 8.72
CA GLU A 126 1.81 8.54 8.94
C GLU A 126 2.91 8.90 7.93
N GLY A 127 2.55 9.48 6.81
CA GLY A 127 3.49 9.88 5.77
C GLY A 127 3.82 11.38 5.81
N VAL A 128 2.79 12.23 5.62
CA VAL A 128 3.02 13.67 5.45
C VAL A 128 3.23 14.37 6.79
N GLU A 129 2.38 14.14 7.79
CA GLU A 129 2.50 14.81 9.09
C GLU A 129 3.77 14.40 9.85
N THR A 130 4.25 13.20 9.64
CA THR A 130 5.52 12.73 10.22
C THR A 130 6.76 13.16 9.43
N GLY A 131 6.58 13.78 8.26
CA GLY A 131 7.67 14.24 7.38
C GLY A 131 8.34 13.15 6.56
N ARG A 132 7.76 11.94 6.48
CA ARG A 132 8.25 10.86 5.61
C ARG A 132 7.96 11.11 4.14
N LEU A 133 6.88 11.81 3.84
CA LEU A 133 6.49 12.21 2.50
C LEU A 133 6.16 13.71 2.46
N THR A 134 6.45 14.34 1.34
CA THR A 134 5.89 15.65 1.02
C THR A 134 4.44 15.51 0.53
N PRO A 135 3.61 16.57 0.57
CA PRO A 135 2.28 16.54 -0.06
C PRO A 135 2.32 16.15 -1.55
N ASN A 136 3.37 16.53 -2.26
CA ASN A 136 3.54 16.18 -3.68
C ASN A 136 3.80 14.68 -3.87
N GLU A 137 4.62 14.07 -3.02
CA GLU A 137 4.88 12.62 -3.03
C GLU A 137 3.62 11.83 -2.62
N PHE A 138 2.83 12.35 -1.67
CA PHE A 138 1.53 11.78 -1.32
C PHE A 138 0.61 11.73 -2.55
N VAL A 139 0.46 12.84 -3.28
CA VAL A 139 -0.35 12.88 -4.52
C VAL A 139 0.25 11.98 -5.59
N ALA A 140 1.57 11.96 -5.74
CA ALA A 140 2.24 11.12 -6.72
C ALA A 140 1.96 9.63 -6.46
N THR A 141 2.10 9.16 -5.23
CA THR A 141 1.94 7.74 -4.86
C THR A 141 0.49 7.27 -4.83
N THR A 142 -0.48 8.17 -4.68
CA THR A 142 -1.91 7.82 -4.62
C THR A 142 -2.66 8.04 -5.93
N SER A 143 -2.10 8.80 -6.88
CA SER A 143 -2.80 9.20 -8.11
C SER A 143 -1.89 9.24 -9.35
N THR A 144 -0.94 10.18 -9.40
CA THR A 144 -0.21 10.49 -10.63
C THR A 144 0.63 9.30 -11.14
N ASN A 145 1.33 8.60 -10.26
CA ASN A 145 2.22 7.52 -10.66
C ASN A 145 1.46 6.33 -11.25
N ILE A 146 0.35 5.93 -10.63
CA ILE A 146 -0.47 4.84 -11.17
C ILE A 146 -1.09 5.21 -12.52
N ALA A 147 -1.50 6.47 -12.69
CA ALA A 147 -2.02 6.97 -13.97
C ALA A 147 -0.96 6.89 -15.08
N LYS A 148 0.31 7.19 -14.77
CA LYS A 148 1.43 7.05 -15.71
C LYS A 148 1.74 5.59 -16.01
N ILE A 149 1.77 4.73 -14.99
CA ILE A 149 2.05 3.29 -15.15
C ILE A 149 1.00 2.62 -16.05
N LEU A 150 -0.27 2.97 -15.86
CA LEU A 150 -1.39 2.42 -16.64
C LEU A 150 -1.63 3.15 -17.97
N ASN A 151 -0.79 4.13 -18.33
CA ASN A 151 -0.87 4.90 -19.56
C ASN A 151 -2.20 5.65 -19.76
N ILE A 152 -2.79 6.14 -18.66
CA ILE A 152 -4.00 6.98 -18.66
C ILE A 152 -3.73 8.43 -18.24
N TYR A 153 -2.48 8.77 -17.97
CA TYR A 153 -2.04 10.14 -17.73
C TYR A 153 -1.95 10.91 -19.08
N PRO A 154 -2.34 12.19 -19.18
CA PRO A 154 -2.84 13.08 -18.14
C PRO A 154 -4.38 13.06 -17.99
N LYS A 155 -5.10 12.18 -18.69
CA LYS A 155 -6.56 12.06 -18.55
C LYS A 155 -6.97 11.84 -17.09
N LYS A 156 -6.22 11.03 -16.37
CA LYS A 156 -6.27 10.82 -14.92
C LYS A 156 -4.93 11.22 -14.28
N GLY A 157 -4.93 11.55 -12.99
CA GLY A 157 -3.71 11.83 -12.22
C GLY A 157 -3.10 13.21 -12.43
N ALA A 158 -3.83 14.15 -13.06
CA ALA A 158 -3.46 15.55 -13.24
C ALA A 158 -4.69 16.46 -13.16
N ILE A 159 -4.49 17.68 -12.69
CA ILE A 159 -5.48 18.77 -12.75
C ILE A 159 -5.03 19.71 -13.86
N VAL A 160 -5.45 19.41 -15.07
CA VAL A 160 -5.11 20.19 -16.28
C VAL A 160 -6.33 20.25 -17.20
N GLU A 161 -6.37 21.22 -18.10
CA GLU A 161 -7.43 21.35 -19.10
C GLU A 161 -7.49 20.09 -19.98
N GLY A 162 -8.69 19.52 -20.14
CA GLY A 162 -8.93 18.30 -20.89
C GLY A 162 -8.77 16.99 -20.08
N ALA A 163 -8.35 17.06 -18.82
CA ALA A 163 -8.38 15.90 -17.92
C ALA A 163 -9.78 15.66 -17.37
N ASP A 164 -10.00 14.44 -16.85
CA ASP A 164 -11.23 14.13 -16.13
C ASP A 164 -11.26 14.89 -14.79
N ALA A 165 -12.46 15.35 -14.40
CA ALA A 165 -12.66 16.13 -13.18
C ALA A 165 -12.88 15.25 -11.93
N ASP A 166 -12.09 14.20 -11.76
CA ASP A 166 -12.07 13.39 -10.54
C ASP A 166 -11.18 14.07 -9.49
N ILE A 167 -11.77 14.97 -8.74
CA ILE A 167 -11.07 15.89 -7.83
C ILE A 167 -11.37 15.53 -6.39
N VAL A 168 -10.33 15.45 -5.57
CA VAL A 168 -10.41 15.33 -4.11
C VAL A 168 -10.06 16.65 -3.46
N VAL A 169 -10.93 17.14 -2.59
CA VAL A 169 -10.64 18.28 -1.70
C VAL A 169 -10.18 17.73 -0.37
N TRP A 170 -8.97 18.08 0.03
CA TRP A 170 -8.33 17.58 1.23
C TRP A 170 -8.15 18.69 2.27
N ASP A 171 -8.73 18.51 3.47
CA ASP A 171 -8.48 19.38 4.60
C ASP A 171 -7.64 18.64 5.66
N PRO A 172 -6.36 18.98 5.82
CA PRO A 172 -5.47 18.30 6.75
C PRO A 172 -5.78 18.59 8.22
N LYS A 173 -6.69 19.50 8.53
CA LYS A 173 -7.08 19.86 9.90
C LYS A 173 -8.26 19.03 10.42
N ILE A 174 -8.96 18.32 9.54
CA ILE A 174 -10.08 17.48 9.94
C ILE A 174 -9.51 16.14 10.42
N SER A 175 -9.91 15.75 11.63
CA SER A 175 -9.60 14.43 12.19
C SER A 175 -10.85 13.55 12.23
N LYS A 176 -10.66 12.24 12.02
CA LYS A 176 -11.70 11.22 12.11
C LYS A 176 -11.14 10.01 12.88
N THR A 177 -11.90 9.53 13.87
CA THR A 177 -11.61 8.24 14.48
C THR A 177 -12.12 7.13 13.56
N ILE A 178 -11.25 6.21 13.19
CA ILE A 178 -11.59 5.02 12.42
C ILE A 178 -11.91 3.91 13.43
N SER A 179 -13.11 3.33 13.35
CA SER A 179 -13.62 2.32 14.30
C SER A 179 -14.01 1.02 13.57
#